data_c9d8e70591c030529dae4f9dab582262
#
_entry.id   c9d8e70591c030529dae4f9dab582262
#
_cell.length_a   1.000
_cell.length_b   1.000
_cell.length_c   1.000
_cell.angle_alpha   90.00
_cell.angle_beta   90.00
_cell.angle_gamma   90.00
#
_symmetry.space_group_name_H-M   'P 1'
#
loop_
_entity.id
_entity.type
_entity.pdbx_description
1 polymer ?
#
loop_
_entity_poly.entity_id
_entity_poly.type
_entity_poly.pdbx_seq_one_letter_code
_entity_poly.pdbx_strand_id
1 'polypeptide(L)'
;MAAVRKMGVTEGQKVVDVGAGLGYFTVPAATIVGGAGMVYAVEPDPTRSDKIRKRIASEGVKNVSVLTAGAEELGGIPSGSIDLAFSAFSIHHFKDRKAALSEIKRVLRSGGVFYVWDRVPGGIIRHGTRVEELNTLSEGFASFELLDAERTIRARFMK
;
A
#
# COMPACT_ATOMS: atom_id res chain seq x y z
N MET A 1 -2.04 4.58 13.99
CA MET A 1 -0.58 4.51 14.31
C MET A 1 -0.11 3.07 14.50
N ALA A 2 -0.61 2.30 15.49
CA ALA A 2 -0.13 0.93 15.75
C ALA A 2 -0.21 -0.02 14.54
N ALA A 3 -1.30 0.01 13.76
CA ALA A 3 -1.46 -0.81 12.57
C ALA A 3 -0.37 -0.54 11.52
N VAL A 4 -0.09 0.74 11.24
CA VAL A 4 0.89 1.15 10.23
C VAL A 4 2.33 0.77 10.65
N ARG A 5 2.66 0.86 11.96
CA ARG A 5 3.93 0.36 12.48
C ARG A 5 4.09 -1.15 12.29
N LYS A 6 3.01 -1.92 12.47
CA LYS A 6 3.01 -3.38 12.22
C LYS A 6 3.23 -3.72 10.73
N MET A 7 2.88 -2.82 9.82
CA MET A 7 3.20 -2.97 8.39
C MET A 7 4.70 -2.75 8.09
N GLY A 8 5.47 -2.23 9.03
CA GLY A 8 6.90 -1.96 8.88
C GLY A 8 7.24 -0.50 8.55
N VAL A 9 6.27 0.42 8.66
CA VAL A 9 6.55 1.84 8.46
C VAL A 9 7.39 2.39 9.60
N THR A 10 8.50 3.03 9.26
CA THR A 10 9.46 3.65 10.20
C THR A 10 9.83 5.07 9.75
N GLU A 11 10.51 5.80 10.62
CA GLU A 11 10.97 7.16 10.37
C GLU A 11 11.91 7.23 9.16
N GLY A 12 11.80 8.30 8.38
CA GLY A 12 12.64 8.61 7.22
C GLY A 12 12.30 7.85 5.94
N GLN A 13 11.41 6.84 5.98
CA GLN A 13 11.07 6.04 4.81
C GLN A 13 10.28 6.81 3.75
N LYS A 14 10.46 6.41 2.49
CA LYS A 14 9.53 6.69 1.38
C LYS A 14 8.57 5.53 1.23
N VAL A 15 7.28 5.82 1.41
CA VAL A 15 6.22 4.81 1.50
C VAL A 15 5.15 5.05 0.44
N VAL A 16 4.57 3.97 -0.11
CA VAL A 16 3.39 4.05 -0.98
C VAL A 16 2.20 3.35 -0.30
N ASP A 17 1.10 4.08 -0.14
CA ASP A 17 -0.22 3.58 0.25
C ASP A 17 -1.02 3.32 -1.03
N VAL A 18 -1.12 2.05 -1.45
CA VAL A 18 -1.75 1.62 -2.71
C VAL A 18 -3.21 1.29 -2.48
N GLY A 19 -4.10 2.11 -3.04
CA GLY A 19 -5.53 2.08 -2.77
C GLY A 19 -5.85 2.79 -1.45
N ALA A 20 -5.39 4.03 -1.32
CA ALA A 20 -5.41 4.81 -0.08
C ALA A 20 -6.82 5.15 0.44
N GLY A 21 -7.86 5.01 -0.41
CA GLY A 21 -9.25 5.24 -0.03
C GLY A 21 -9.51 6.66 0.47
N LEU A 22 -9.77 6.80 1.75
CA LEU A 22 -9.98 8.10 2.42
C LEU A 22 -8.75 8.54 3.23
N GLY A 23 -7.59 7.91 3.05
CA GLY A 23 -6.35 8.27 3.73
C GLY A 23 -6.25 7.84 5.20
N TYR A 24 -7.01 6.81 5.61
CA TYR A 24 -6.98 6.33 6.99
C TYR A 24 -5.64 5.76 7.43
N PHE A 25 -4.87 5.19 6.49
CA PHE A 25 -3.50 4.70 6.73
C PHE A 25 -2.45 5.71 6.27
N THR A 26 -2.76 6.53 5.26
CA THR A 26 -1.88 7.57 4.71
C THR A 26 -1.40 8.55 5.78
N VAL A 27 -2.31 9.16 6.54
CA VAL A 27 -1.96 10.18 7.54
C VAL A 27 -1.14 9.60 8.70
N PRO A 28 -1.52 8.47 9.30
CA PRO A 28 -0.66 7.79 10.27
C PRO A 28 0.72 7.41 9.72
N ALA A 29 0.81 6.98 8.46
CA ALA A 29 2.09 6.70 7.81
C ALA A 29 2.95 7.96 7.71
N ALA A 30 2.38 9.06 7.23
CA ALA A 30 3.06 10.35 7.11
C ALA A 30 3.57 10.88 8.46
N THR A 31 2.79 10.67 9.53
CA THR A 31 3.22 11.03 10.89
C THR A 31 4.42 10.18 11.34
N ILE A 32 4.42 8.87 11.02
CA ILE A 32 5.49 7.97 11.43
C ILE A 32 6.78 8.23 10.66
N VAL A 33 6.69 8.40 9.33
CA VAL A 33 7.90 8.66 8.52
C VAL A 33 8.51 10.03 8.80
N GLY A 34 7.73 10.98 9.34
CA GLY A 34 8.23 12.29 9.74
C GLY A 34 8.68 13.17 8.58
N GLY A 35 9.30 14.31 8.90
CA GLY A 35 9.70 15.32 7.91
C GLY A 35 10.81 14.88 6.95
N ALA A 36 11.59 13.86 7.28
CA ALA A 36 12.61 13.26 6.41
C ALA A 36 12.07 12.19 5.46
N GLY A 37 10.86 11.68 5.73
CA GLY A 37 10.17 10.68 4.91
C GLY A 37 9.11 11.28 4.00
N MET A 38 8.54 10.45 3.14
CA MET A 38 7.47 10.82 2.20
C MET A 38 6.45 9.69 2.07
N VAL A 39 5.18 10.02 1.96
CA VAL A 39 4.12 9.07 1.64
C VAL A 39 3.49 9.44 0.30
N TYR A 40 3.40 8.46 -0.59
CA TYR A 40 2.62 8.56 -1.82
C TYR A 40 1.29 7.84 -1.59
N ALA A 41 0.18 8.59 -1.62
CA ALA A 41 -1.17 8.05 -1.52
C ALA A 41 -1.75 7.87 -2.93
N VAL A 42 -1.97 6.62 -3.34
CA VAL A 42 -2.47 6.26 -4.66
C VAL A 42 -3.92 5.81 -4.54
N GLU A 43 -4.84 6.53 -5.20
CA GLU A 43 -6.28 6.26 -5.17
C GLU A 43 -6.89 6.58 -6.53
N PRO A 44 -7.56 5.61 -7.21
CA PRO A 44 -8.11 5.84 -8.54
C PRO A 44 -9.35 6.74 -8.59
N ASP A 45 -10.11 6.83 -7.49
CA ASP A 45 -11.32 7.66 -7.44
C ASP A 45 -10.93 9.13 -7.16
N PRO A 46 -11.23 10.08 -8.11
CA PRO A 46 -10.90 11.49 -7.91
C PRO A 46 -11.56 12.11 -6.66
N THR A 47 -12.80 11.69 -6.37
CA THR A 47 -13.52 12.20 -5.20
C THR A 47 -12.84 11.77 -3.89
N ARG A 48 -12.35 10.54 -3.82
CA ARG A 48 -11.59 10.04 -2.66
C ARG A 48 -10.21 10.71 -2.57
N SER A 49 -9.52 10.86 -3.70
CA SER A 49 -8.25 11.59 -3.77
C SER A 49 -8.39 13.02 -3.23
N ASP A 50 -9.47 13.74 -3.58
CA ASP A 50 -9.75 15.08 -3.06
C ASP A 50 -10.05 15.07 -1.54
N LYS A 51 -10.72 14.03 -1.04
CA LYS A 51 -10.91 13.86 0.41
C LYS A 51 -9.58 13.63 1.13
N ILE A 52 -8.65 12.87 0.53
CA ILE A 52 -7.29 12.73 1.08
C ILE A 52 -6.60 14.09 1.12
N ARG A 53 -6.61 14.86 0.03
CA ARG A 53 -6.01 16.22 -0.03
C ARG A 53 -6.57 17.15 1.05
N LYS A 54 -7.89 17.16 1.22
CA LYS A 54 -8.55 17.95 2.28
C LYS A 54 -8.13 17.49 3.68
N ARG A 55 -8.05 16.19 3.90
CA ARG A 55 -7.64 15.61 5.17
C ARG A 55 -6.20 15.97 5.54
N ILE A 56 -5.24 15.76 4.64
CA ILE A 56 -3.83 16.11 4.90
C ILE A 56 -3.65 17.60 5.16
N ALA A 57 -4.41 18.46 4.45
CA ALA A 57 -4.39 19.89 4.68
C ALA A 57 -4.94 20.27 6.07
N SER A 58 -6.09 19.69 6.47
CA SER A 58 -6.71 19.95 7.79
C SER A 58 -5.88 19.43 8.96
N GLU A 59 -5.09 18.37 8.76
CA GLU A 59 -4.21 17.80 9.78
C GLU A 59 -2.78 18.39 9.72
N GLY A 60 -2.52 19.37 8.84
CA GLY A 60 -1.22 20.06 8.70
C GLY A 60 -0.10 19.17 8.20
N VAL A 61 -0.43 18.03 7.54
CA VAL A 61 0.54 17.07 7.03
C VAL A 61 1.14 17.59 5.71
N LYS A 62 2.48 17.65 5.61
CA LYS A 62 3.19 18.25 4.46
C LYS A 62 3.99 17.25 3.62
N ASN A 63 4.17 16.04 4.12
CA ASN A 63 4.98 14.97 3.52
C ASN A 63 4.13 13.88 2.86
N VAL A 64 3.02 14.28 2.21
CA VAL A 64 2.16 13.39 1.43
C VAL A 64 1.99 13.93 0.01
N SER A 65 2.19 13.07 -0.98
CA SER A 65 1.83 13.30 -2.39
C SER A 65 0.64 12.42 -2.75
N VAL A 66 -0.43 13.00 -3.28
CA VAL A 66 -1.65 12.26 -3.66
C VAL A 66 -1.69 12.09 -5.17
N LEU A 67 -1.64 10.84 -5.62
CA LEU A 67 -1.77 10.45 -7.03
C LEU A 67 -3.19 9.91 -7.27
N THR A 68 -3.92 10.54 -8.20
CA THR A 68 -5.19 10.04 -8.68
C THR A 68 -4.92 9.05 -9.82
N ALA A 69 -4.65 7.80 -9.46
CA ALA A 69 -4.24 6.75 -10.39
C ALA A 69 -4.60 5.37 -9.85
N GLY A 70 -4.72 4.38 -10.73
CA GLY A 70 -4.81 2.98 -10.34
C GLY A 70 -3.47 2.42 -9.85
N ALA A 71 -3.52 1.26 -9.21
CA ALA A 71 -2.32 0.56 -8.76
C ALA A 71 -1.41 0.13 -9.93
N GLU A 72 -1.99 0.07 -11.13
CA GLU A 72 -1.35 -0.26 -12.41
C GLU A 72 -0.56 0.91 -13.03
N GLU A 73 -0.72 2.13 -12.48
CA GLU A 73 -0.21 3.38 -13.06
C GLU A 73 0.53 4.22 -12.01
N LEU A 74 1.67 3.72 -11.51
CA LEU A 74 2.51 4.41 -10.55
C LEU A 74 3.57 5.32 -11.21
N GLY A 75 3.33 5.77 -12.45
CA GLY A 75 4.28 6.55 -13.25
C GLY A 75 4.78 7.85 -12.60
N GLY A 76 4.02 8.43 -11.67
CA GLY A 76 4.45 9.58 -10.87
C GLY A 76 5.48 9.26 -9.79
N ILE A 77 5.84 7.99 -9.58
CA ILE A 77 6.80 7.53 -8.57
C ILE A 77 8.04 6.96 -9.28
N PRO A 78 9.26 7.47 -9.00
CA PRO A 78 10.47 6.97 -9.63
C PRO A 78 10.74 5.49 -9.33
N SER A 79 11.34 4.79 -10.30
CA SER A 79 11.77 3.40 -10.11
C SER A 79 12.81 3.27 -9.00
N GLY A 80 12.70 2.22 -8.18
CA GLY A 80 13.70 1.91 -7.16
C GLY A 80 13.79 2.96 -6.03
N SER A 81 12.76 3.76 -5.81
CA SER A 81 12.80 4.87 -4.85
C SER A 81 12.05 4.62 -3.53
N ILE A 82 11.28 3.55 -3.45
CA ILE A 82 10.36 3.28 -2.34
C ILE A 82 10.93 2.21 -1.41
N ASP A 83 10.92 2.49 -0.11
CA ASP A 83 11.34 1.54 0.93
C ASP A 83 10.25 0.51 1.22
N LEU A 84 9.00 0.97 1.30
CA LEU A 84 7.86 0.15 1.64
C LEU A 84 6.62 0.59 0.86
N ALA A 85 5.99 -0.37 0.18
CA ALA A 85 4.64 -0.21 -0.35
C ALA A 85 3.68 -1.03 0.52
N PHE A 86 2.47 -0.54 0.76
CA PHE A 86 1.43 -1.36 1.38
C PHE A 86 0.08 -1.20 0.68
N SER A 87 -0.72 -2.26 0.74
CA SER A 87 -2.13 -2.27 0.34
C SER A 87 -2.96 -2.78 1.52
N ALA A 88 -3.83 -1.91 2.05
CA ALA A 88 -4.67 -2.24 3.18
C ALA A 88 -6.14 -2.26 2.74
N PHE A 89 -6.75 -3.46 2.69
CA PHE A 89 -8.14 -3.69 2.28
C PHE A 89 -8.48 -3.20 0.87
N SER A 90 -7.50 -3.21 -0.05
CA SER A 90 -7.64 -2.65 -1.39
C SER A 90 -7.18 -3.55 -2.53
N ILE A 91 -6.26 -4.49 -2.31
CA ILE A 91 -5.67 -5.32 -3.37
C ILE A 91 -6.72 -6.15 -4.13
N HIS A 92 -7.81 -6.56 -3.49
CA HIS A 92 -8.89 -7.28 -4.15
C HIS A 92 -9.72 -6.43 -5.12
N HIS A 93 -9.53 -5.10 -5.12
CA HIS A 93 -10.15 -4.16 -6.06
C HIS A 93 -9.24 -3.79 -7.24
N PHE A 94 -7.98 -4.22 -7.28
CA PHE A 94 -7.07 -3.92 -8.39
C PHE A 94 -7.63 -4.50 -9.69
N LYS A 95 -7.72 -3.68 -10.74
CA LYS A 95 -8.28 -4.06 -12.04
C LYS A 95 -7.42 -5.09 -12.75
N ASP A 96 -6.11 -4.85 -12.76
CA ASP A 96 -5.08 -5.77 -13.27
C ASP A 96 -4.01 -5.96 -12.19
N ARG A 97 -4.14 -7.04 -11.42
CA ARG A 97 -3.21 -7.34 -10.32
C ARG A 97 -1.77 -7.58 -10.84
N LYS A 98 -1.62 -8.16 -12.02
CA LYS A 98 -0.30 -8.43 -12.61
C LYS A 98 0.41 -7.13 -12.96
N ALA A 99 -0.28 -6.22 -13.64
CA ALA A 99 0.26 -4.89 -13.94
C ALA A 99 0.54 -4.10 -12.66
N ALA A 100 -0.38 -4.11 -11.68
CA ALA A 100 -0.18 -3.45 -10.39
C ALA A 100 1.05 -3.96 -9.66
N LEU A 101 1.26 -5.29 -9.58
CA LEU A 101 2.44 -5.87 -8.96
C LEU A 101 3.73 -5.53 -9.71
N SER A 102 3.68 -5.44 -11.04
CA SER A 102 4.81 -4.97 -11.85
C SER A 102 5.21 -3.55 -11.48
N GLU A 103 4.24 -2.64 -11.37
CA GLU A 103 4.47 -1.26 -10.98
C GLU A 103 4.95 -1.14 -9.52
N ILE A 104 4.33 -1.88 -8.58
CA ILE A 104 4.79 -1.94 -7.19
C ILE A 104 6.25 -2.42 -7.13
N LYS A 105 6.59 -3.49 -7.85
CA LYS A 105 7.99 -3.96 -7.95
C LYS A 105 8.90 -2.91 -8.57
N ARG A 106 8.45 -2.22 -9.63
CA ARG A 106 9.25 -1.17 -10.29
C ARG A 106 9.63 -0.07 -9.32
N VAL A 107 8.68 0.46 -8.55
CA VAL A 107 8.92 1.57 -7.63
C VAL A 107 9.71 1.18 -6.39
N LEU A 108 9.59 -0.06 -5.90
CA LEU A 108 10.36 -0.55 -4.76
C LEU A 108 11.86 -0.58 -5.08
N ARG A 109 12.70 -0.13 -4.15
CA ARG A 109 14.15 -0.33 -4.21
C ARG A 109 14.54 -1.79 -4.00
N SER A 110 15.77 -2.17 -4.27
CA SER A 110 16.31 -3.48 -3.87
C SER A 110 16.19 -3.64 -2.34
N GLY A 111 15.66 -4.77 -1.87
CA GLY A 111 15.35 -5.02 -0.47
C GLY A 111 14.15 -4.23 0.05
N GLY A 112 13.43 -3.52 -0.80
CA GLY A 112 12.16 -2.88 -0.45
C GLY A 112 11.04 -3.90 -0.24
N VAL A 113 10.04 -3.54 0.54
CA VAL A 113 8.99 -4.46 1.01
C VAL A 113 7.63 -4.03 0.45
N PHE A 114 6.86 -5.00 -0.05
CA PHE A 114 5.42 -4.84 -0.28
C PHE A 114 4.66 -5.57 0.83
N TYR A 115 3.82 -4.85 1.57
CA TYR A 115 2.98 -5.40 2.63
C TYR A 115 1.51 -5.42 2.20
N VAL A 116 0.88 -6.57 2.32
CA VAL A 116 -0.55 -6.76 2.06
C VAL A 116 -1.28 -7.01 3.37
N TRP A 117 -2.36 -6.27 3.58
CA TRP A 117 -3.35 -6.54 4.62
C TRP A 117 -4.73 -6.52 4.00
N ASP A 118 -5.37 -7.67 3.93
CA ASP A 118 -6.69 -7.80 3.31
C ASP A 118 -7.61 -8.74 4.09
N ARG A 119 -8.87 -8.77 3.73
CA ARG A 119 -9.86 -9.68 4.31
C ARG A 119 -9.74 -11.06 3.68
N VAL A 120 -10.00 -12.11 4.46
CA VAL A 120 -10.22 -13.47 3.93
C VAL A 120 -11.69 -13.59 3.55
N PRO A 121 -12.04 -13.91 2.28
CA PRO A 121 -13.41 -14.16 1.91
C PRO A 121 -13.97 -15.41 2.64
N GLY A 122 -15.16 -15.30 3.22
CA GLY A 122 -15.84 -16.42 3.89
C GLY A 122 -17.09 -15.96 4.63
N GLY A 123 -18.07 -16.83 4.79
CA GLY A 123 -19.33 -16.53 5.42
C GLY A 123 -20.06 -15.34 4.76
N ILE A 124 -20.26 -14.26 5.51
CA ILE A 124 -20.89 -13.03 5.02
C ILE A 124 -19.92 -12.10 4.27
N ILE A 125 -18.61 -12.33 4.39
CA ILE A 125 -17.58 -11.54 3.72
C ILE A 125 -17.40 -12.05 2.29
N ARG A 126 -17.90 -11.29 1.31
CA ARG A 126 -17.85 -11.69 -0.10
C ARG A 126 -16.62 -11.19 -0.85
N HIS A 127 -15.92 -10.18 -0.32
CA HIS A 127 -14.79 -9.49 -0.97
C HIS A 127 -13.53 -9.62 -0.11
N GLY A 128 -12.40 -9.90 -0.76
CA GLY A 128 -11.11 -10.05 -0.12
C GLY A 128 -10.15 -10.86 -0.98
N THR A 129 -8.99 -11.19 -0.42
CA THR A 129 -7.95 -12.00 -1.07
C THR A 129 -7.89 -13.38 -0.43
N ARG A 130 -7.77 -14.43 -1.24
CA ARG A 130 -7.57 -15.81 -0.78
C ARG A 130 -6.10 -16.11 -0.58
N VAL A 131 -5.78 -17.02 0.34
CA VAL A 131 -4.39 -17.42 0.61
C VAL A 131 -3.72 -17.98 -0.64
N GLU A 132 -4.44 -18.75 -1.46
CA GLU A 132 -3.92 -19.34 -2.69
C GLU A 132 -3.50 -18.29 -3.71
N GLU A 133 -4.14 -17.13 -3.70
CA GLU A 133 -3.80 -16.00 -4.60
C GLU A 133 -2.44 -15.37 -4.24
N LEU A 134 -1.97 -15.52 -2.99
CA LEU A 134 -0.70 -14.96 -2.55
C LEU A 134 0.50 -15.58 -3.27
N ASN A 135 0.41 -16.86 -3.67
CA ASN A 135 1.46 -17.51 -4.44
C ASN A 135 1.67 -16.81 -5.80
N THR A 136 0.56 -16.47 -6.48
CA THR A 136 0.62 -15.68 -7.72
C THR A 136 1.13 -14.26 -7.46
N LEU A 137 0.74 -13.65 -6.34
CA LEU A 137 1.23 -12.32 -5.94
C LEU A 137 2.73 -12.34 -5.63
N SER A 138 3.29 -13.47 -5.18
CA SER A 138 4.71 -13.60 -4.84
C SER A 138 5.63 -13.73 -6.06
N GLU A 139 5.10 -13.99 -7.24
CA GLU A 139 5.91 -14.13 -8.46
C GLU A 139 6.80 -12.91 -8.71
N GLY A 140 8.12 -13.17 -8.84
CA GLY A 140 9.14 -12.17 -9.09
C GLY A 140 9.50 -11.28 -7.89
N PHE A 141 9.07 -11.65 -6.66
CA PHE A 141 9.68 -11.19 -5.41
C PHE A 141 10.75 -12.19 -4.94
N ALA A 142 11.77 -11.70 -4.23
CA ALA A 142 12.86 -12.54 -3.74
C ALA A 142 12.41 -13.47 -2.60
N SER A 143 11.46 -13.01 -1.77
CA SER A 143 10.86 -13.81 -0.72
C SER A 143 9.43 -13.38 -0.41
N PHE A 144 8.68 -14.30 0.20
CA PHE A 144 7.31 -14.12 0.64
C PHE A 144 7.13 -14.72 2.04
N GLU A 145 6.45 -14.01 2.91
CA GLU A 145 6.11 -14.44 4.25
C GLU A 145 4.63 -14.21 4.54
N LEU A 146 3.90 -15.27 4.88
CA LEU A 146 2.53 -15.18 5.37
C LEU A 146 2.55 -14.98 6.89
N LEU A 147 2.05 -13.83 7.35
CA LEU A 147 2.08 -13.45 8.76
C LEU A 147 0.81 -13.83 9.51
N ASP A 148 -0.33 -13.85 8.81
CA ASP A 148 -1.65 -14.18 9.37
C ASP A 148 -2.64 -14.51 8.24
N ALA A 149 -3.54 -15.46 8.46
CA ALA A 149 -4.56 -15.87 7.48
C ALA A 149 -5.89 -16.33 8.11
N GLU A 150 -6.20 -15.95 9.35
CA GLU A 150 -7.45 -16.37 9.99
C GLU A 150 -8.66 -15.56 9.51
N ARG A 151 -8.77 -14.30 9.90
CA ARG A 151 -9.84 -13.37 9.50
C ARG A 151 -9.38 -12.34 8.49
N THR A 152 -8.08 -12.06 8.51
CA THR A 152 -7.40 -11.18 7.57
C THR A 152 -6.14 -11.84 7.09
N ILE A 153 -5.80 -11.64 5.83
CA ILE A 153 -4.49 -11.98 5.30
C ILE A 153 -3.55 -10.83 5.63
N ARG A 154 -2.39 -11.18 6.18
CA ARG A 154 -1.24 -10.28 6.27
C ARG A 154 -0.04 -10.98 5.68
N ALA A 155 0.55 -10.38 4.69
CA ALA A 155 1.68 -10.95 3.98
C ALA A 155 2.73 -9.90 3.65
N ARG A 156 3.98 -10.33 3.56
CA ARG A 156 5.12 -9.50 3.23
C ARG A 156 5.87 -10.10 2.05
N PHE A 157 6.18 -9.28 1.08
CA PHE A 157 6.92 -9.64 -0.13
C PHE A 157 8.16 -8.76 -0.19
N MET A 158 9.33 -9.34 -0.40
CA MET A 158 10.60 -8.62 -0.47
C MET A 158 11.11 -8.62 -1.91
N LYS A 159 11.47 -7.44 -2.42
CA LYS A 159 12.09 -7.28 -3.74
C LYS A 159 13.59 -7.58 -3.70
#